data_4c7e8f5ae0b2200b68f143fe287b71aa
#
_entry.id   4c7e8f5ae0b2200b68f143fe287b71aa
#
_cell.length_a   1.000
_cell.length_b   1.000
_cell.length_c   1.000
_cell.angle_alpha   90.00
_cell.angle_beta   90.00
_cell.angle_gamma   90.00
#
_symmetry.space_group_name_H-M   'P 1'
#
loop_
_entity.id
_entity.type
_entity.pdbx_description
1 polymer ?
#
loop_
_entity_poly.entity_id
_entity_poly.type
_entity_poly.pdbx_seq_one_letter_code
_entity_poly.pdbx_strand_id
1 'polypeptide(L)'
;MDPQNIIDHLGLAPHPEGGYYRRTYCSGHTFAAQDMPCGFDRPRPVSTAILFLLRAGQYSRLHRIRQDELWHFHLGGPLRLAWIDREGRSHETLVGPDILNGQALQWAVPGGCWFG
;
A
#
# COMPACT_ATOMS: atom_id res chain seq x y z
N MET A 1 -6.41 -17.55 -11.42
CA MET A 1 -7.35 -16.45 -11.73
C MET A 1 -6.63 -15.46 -12.63
N ASP A 2 -7.22 -15.13 -13.77
CA ASP A 2 -6.61 -14.19 -14.72
C ASP A 2 -6.62 -12.77 -14.12
N PRO A 3 -5.48 -12.09 -14.01
CA PRO A 3 -5.45 -10.71 -13.50
C PRO A 3 -6.37 -9.75 -14.24
N GLN A 4 -6.52 -9.90 -15.57
CA GLN A 4 -7.40 -9.01 -16.32
C GLN A 4 -8.86 -9.17 -15.90
N ASN A 5 -9.30 -10.40 -15.62
CA ASN A 5 -10.65 -10.64 -15.12
C ASN A 5 -10.88 -9.99 -13.76
N ILE A 6 -9.87 -10.00 -12.89
CA ILE A 6 -9.94 -9.33 -11.59
C ILE A 6 -10.03 -7.82 -11.76
N ILE A 7 -9.20 -7.24 -12.63
CA ILE A 7 -9.20 -5.81 -12.94
C ILE A 7 -10.58 -5.37 -13.43
N ASP A 8 -11.12 -6.11 -14.40
CA ASP A 8 -12.42 -5.79 -14.99
C ASP A 8 -13.56 -5.94 -13.98
N HIS A 9 -13.57 -7.04 -13.23
CA HIS A 9 -14.63 -7.33 -12.27
C HIS A 9 -14.66 -6.33 -11.11
N LEU A 10 -13.48 -5.97 -10.59
CA LEU A 10 -13.38 -5.04 -9.47
C LEU A 10 -13.34 -3.57 -9.89
N GLY A 11 -13.30 -3.28 -11.20
CA GLY A 11 -13.25 -1.92 -11.70
C GLY A 11 -11.97 -1.19 -11.33
N LEU A 12 -10.83 -1.88 -11.42
CA LEU A 12 -9.54 -1.29 -11.07
C LEU A 12 -9.03 -0.42 -12.24
N ALA A 13 -8.39 0.69 -11.91
CA ALA A 13 -7.78 1.60 -12.86
C ALA A 13 -6.26 1.64 -12.65
N PRO A 14 -5.48 2.06 -13.67
CA PRO A 14 -4.03 2.20 -13.51
C PRO A 14 -3.66 3.13 -12.36
N HIS A 15 -2.69 2.69 -11.54
CA HIS A 15 -2.16 3.48 -10.44
C HIS A 15 -0.98 4.33 -10.94
N PRO A 16 -0.83 5.59 -10.46
CA PRO A 16 0.28 6.46 -10.88
C PRO A 16 1.67 5.87 -10.65
N GLU A 17 1.85 5.08 -9.59
CA GLU A 17 3.13 4.46 -9.24
C GLU A 17 3.35 3.09 -9.89
N GLY A 18 2.35 2.57 -10.58
CA GLY A 18 2.35 1.24 -11.18
C GLY A 18 1.30 0.32 -10.59
N GLY A 19 0.87 -0.66 -11.38
CA GLY A 19 -0.23 -1.55 -10.98
C GLY A 19 -1.60 -0.93 -11.18
N TYR A 20 -2.59 -1.53 -10.54
CA TYR A 20 -4.00 -1.15 -10.67
C TYR A 20 -4.63 -1.02 -9.29
N TYR A 21 -5.58 -0.09 -9.15
CA TYR A 21 -6.20 0.15 -7.85
C TYR A 21 -7.62 0.68 -7.98
N ARG A 22 -8.35 0.57 -6.87
CA ARG A 22 -9.61 1.28 -6.65
C ARG A 22 -9.76 1.60 -5.17
N ARG A 23 -10.14 2.84 -4.85
CA ARG A 23 -10.49 3.19 -3.47
C ARG A 23 -11.81 2.51 -3.12
N THR A 24 -11.80 1.75 -2.04
CA THR A 24 -12.99 1.02 -1.54
C THR A 24 -13.57 1.65 -0.30
N TYR A 25 -12.77 2.45 0.43
CA TYR A 25 -13.21 3.10 1.66
C TYR A 25 -12.50 4.43 1.85
N CYS A 26 -13.27 5.40 2.33
CA CYS A 26 -12.78 6.68 2.80
C CYS A 26 -13.58 7.05 4.04
N SER A 27 -12.91 7.31 5.17
CA SER A 27 -13.58 7.70 6.40
C SER A 27 -14.42 8.95 6.20
N GLY A 28 -15.63 8.98 6.77
CA GLY A 28 -16.46 10.18 6.84
C GLY A 28 -15.94 11.20 7.85
N HIS A 29 -14.98 10.82 8.69
CA HIS A 29 -14.34 11.72 9.65
C HIS A 29 -13.02 12.20 9.10
N THR A 30 -12.73 13.48 9.30
CA THR A 30 -11.47 14.11 8.89
C THR A 30 -10.83 14.81 10.09
N PHE A 31 -9.50 14.86 10.06
CA PHE A 31 -8.75 15.74 10.96
C PHE A 31 -8.46 17.07 10.27
N ALA A 32 -8.63 18.19 11.00
CA ALA A 32 -8.15 19.47 10.53
C ALA A 32 -6.61 19.45 10.46
N ALA A 33 -6.03 20.26 9.54
CA ALA A 33 -4.58 20.31 9.36
C ALA A 33 -3.84 20.64 10.66
N GLN A 34 -4.41 21.49 11.51
CA GLN A 34 -3.81 21.90 12.79
C GLN A 34 -3.77 20.77 13.82
N ASP A 35 -4.62 19.77 13.70
CA ASP A 35 -4.70 18.63 14.60
C ASP A 35 -3.87 17.43 14.11
N MET A 36 -3.20 17.58 12.96
CA MET A 36 -2.38 16.55 12.36
C MET A 36 -0.92 16.68 12.79
N PRO A 37 -0.14 15.57 12.74
CA PRO A 37 1.30 15.66 12.92
C PRO A 37 1.94 16.64 11.94
N CYS A 38 3.11 17.16 12.31
CA CYS A 38 3.88 18.04 11.45
C CYS A 38 4.09 17.45 10.05
N GLY A 39 3.92 18.25 9.02
CA GLY A 39 4.08 17.84 7.63
C GLY A 39 2.77 17.71 6.85
N PHE A 40 1.63 17.82 7.51
CA PHE A 40 0.33 17.88 6.85
C PHE A 40 -0.12 19.35 6.75
N ASP A 41 -0.53 19.75 5.57
CA ASP A 41 -0.86 21.14 5.24
C ASP A 41 -2.35 21.36 4.93
N ARG A 42 -3.16 20.30 4.99
CA ARG A 42 -4.60 20.34 4.72
C ARG A 42 -5.32 19.22 5.47
N PRO A 43 -6.67 19.32 5.62
CA PRO A 43 -7.46 18.26 6.24
C PRO A 43 -7.29 16.92 5.52
N ARG A 44 -7.30 15.83 6.29
CA ARG A 44 -7.16 14.48 5.79
C ARG A 44 -8.22 13.57 6.39
N PRO A 45 -8.74 12.59 5.63
CA PRO A 45 -9.58 11.55 6.21
C PRO A 45 -8.79 10.79 7.28
N VAL A 46 -9.48 10.29 8.29
CA VAL A 46 -8.89 9.47 9.35
C VAL A 46 -8.24 8.23 8.76
N SER A 47 -8.93 7.56 7.82
CA SER A 47 -8.35 6.43 7.10
C SER A 47 -9.01 6.25 5.73
N THR A 48 -8.26 5.61 4.85
CA THR A 48 -8.73 5.18 3.52
C THR A 48 -8.29 3.75 3.27
N ALA A 49 -8.96 3.06 2.38
CA ALA A 49 -8.53 1.76 1.90
C ALA A 49 -8.65 1.68 0.39
N ILE A 50 -7.72 0.97 -0.22
CA ILE A 50 -7.75 0.65 -1.64
C ILE A 50 -7.60 -0.86 -1.83
N LEU A 51 -8.15 -1.38 -2.92
CA LEU A 51 -7.67 -2.62 -3.50
C LEU A 51 -6.54 -2.29 -4.46
N PHE A 52 -5.49 -3.11 -4.43
CA PHE A 52 -4.30 -2.90 -5.26
C PHE A 52 -3.88 -4.21 -5.90
N LEU A 53 -3.58 -4.19 -7.19
CA LEU A 53 -3.19 -5.37 -7.94
C LEU A 53 -1.92 -5.09 -8.73
N LEU A 54 -0.94 -5.99 -8.58
CA LEU A 54 0.25 -6.05 -9.44
C LEU A 54 0.23 -7.35 -10.21
N ARG A 55 0.43 -7.26 -11.53
CA ARG A 55 0.69 -8.45 -12.36
C ARG A 55 2.12 -8.91 -12.14
N ALA A 56 2.38 -10.19 -12.42
CA ALA A 56 3.74 -10.71 -12.44
C ALA A 56 4.65 -9.84 -13.32
N GLY A 57 5.81 -9.47 -12.81
CA GLY A 57 6.76 -8.62 -13.53
C GLY A 57 6.49 -7.12 -13.42
N GLN A 58 5.35 -6.72 -12.88
CA GLN A 58 5.09 -5.31 -12.58
C GLN A 58 5.64 -4.93 -11.21
N TYR A 59 5.87 -3.64 -11.02
CA TYR A 59 6.27 -3.08 -9.73
C TYR A 59 5.63 -1.72 -9.51
N SER A 60 5.47 -1.38 -8.25
CA SER A 60 5.12 -0.03 -7.81
C SER A 60 6.41 0.73 -7.54
N ARG A 61 6.54 1.93 -8.13
CA ARG A 61 7.74 2.74 -7.95
C ARG A 61 7.90 3.16 -6.50
N LEU A 62 9.15 3.29 -6.06
CA LEU A 62 9.45 3.82 -4.73
C LEU A 62 8.82 5.20 -4.58
N HIS A 63 8.07 5.36 -3.52
CA HIS A 63 7.44 6.63 -3.15
C HIS A 63 7.36 6.74 -1.63
N ARG A 64 7.00 7.93 -1.16
CA ARG A 64 6.95 8.22 0.27
C ARG A 64 5.65 8.94 0.59
N ILE A 65 4.99 8.49 1.63
CA ILE A 65 3.81 9.15 2.19
C ILE A 65 4.06 9.49 3.66
N ARG A 66 3.28 10.41 4.20
CA ARG A 66 3.46 10.89 5.57
C ARG A 66 2.80 10.01 6.61
N GLN A 67 1.71 9.34 6.25
CA GLN A 67 0.99 8.39 7.11
C GLN A 67 1.52 6.98 6.96
N ASP A 68 1.17 6.13 7.93
CA ASP A 68 1.45 4.70 7.82
C ASP A 68 0.62 4.09 6.69
N GLU A 69 1.16 3.04 6.08
CA GLU A 69 0.43 2.26 5.08
C GLU A 69 0.41 0.80 5.49
N LEU A 70 -0.80 0.24 5.60
CA LEU A 70 -1.02 -1.16 5.92
C LEU A 70 -1.26 -1.95 4.66
N TRP A 71 -0.49 -3.02 4.49
CA TRP A 71 -0.62 -3.98 3.42
C TRP A 71 -1.30 -5.25 3.92
N HIS A 72 -2.32 -5.69 3.22
CA HIS A 72 -3.09 -6.90 3.53
C HIS A 72 -3.06 -7.82 2.32
N PHE A 73 -2.53 -9.02 2.50
CA PHE A 73 -2.54 -10.03 1.44
C PHE A 73 -3.96 -10.58 1.26
N HIS A 74 -4.40 -10.68 0.03
CA HIS A 74 -5.69 -11.28 -0.32
C HIS A 74 -5.56 -12.47 -1.26
N LEU A 75 -4.91 -12.30 -2.40
CA LEU A 75 -4.88 -13.31 -3.47
C LEU A 75 -3.54 -13.27 -4.21
N GLY A 76 -3.20 -14.39 -4.83
CA GLY A 76 -2.07 -14.48 -5.75
C GLY A 76 -0.79 -14.97 -5.10
N GLY A 77 0.33 -14.67 -5.73
CA GLY A 77 1.65 -14.98 -5.21
C GLY A 77 2.15 -13.92 -4.22
N PRO A 78 3.31 -14.15 -3.60
CA PRO A 78 3.86 -13.19 -2.65
C PRO A 78 4.28 -11.90 -3.33
N LEU A 79 4.08 -10.80 -2.62
CA LEU A 79 4.55 -9.47 -2.99
C LEU A 79 5.84 -9.18 -2.23
N ARG A 80 6.88 -8.76 -2.95
CA ARG A 80 8.09 -8.25 -2.32
C ARG A 80 7.91 -6.76 -2.04
N LEU A 81 7.90 -6.41 -0.78
CA LEU A 81 7.76 -5.03 -0.32
C LEU A 81 9.13 -4.54 0.15
N ALA A 82 9.71 -3.61 -0.61
CA ALA A 82 11.00 -2.99 -0.26
C ALA A 82 10.75 -1.63 0.37
N TRP A 83 11.46 -1.31 1.44
CA TRP A 83 11.30 -0.01 2.10
C TRP A 83 12.60 0.46 2.73
N ILE A 84 12.74 1.78 2.83
CA ILE A 84 13.91 2.45 3.37
C ILE A 84 13.45 3.24 4.59
N ASP A 85 14.02 2.94 5.75
CA ASP A 85 13.66 3.60 6.99
C ASP A 85 14.22 5.02 7.08
N ARG A 86 13.89 5.73 8.16
CA ARG A 86 14.30 7.12 8.33
C ARG A 86 15.80 7.29 8.54
N GLU A 87 16.51 6.22 8.96
CA GLU A 87 17.96 6.18 9.10
C GLU A 87 18.66 5.82 7.78
N GLY A 88 17.92 5.59 6.70
CA GLY A 88 18.46 5.25 5.39
C GLY A 88 18.76 3.76 5.21
N ARG A 89 18.30 2.90 6.12
CA ARG A 89 18.51 1.45 6.01
C ARG A 89 17.42 0.84 5.14
N SER A 90 17.82 -0.05 4.24
CA SER A 90 16.88 -0.77 3.39
C SER A 90 16.41 -2.06 4.05
N HIS A 91 15.13 -2.36 3.84
CA HIS A 91 14.45 -3.55 4.35
C HIS A 91 13.65 -4.19 3.24
N GLU A 92 13.35 -5.47 3.40
CA GLU A 92 12.51 -6.21 2.49
C GLU A 92 11.61 -7.16 3.27
N THR A 93 10.34 -7.20 2.90
CA THR A 93 9.35 -8.08 3.50
C THR A 93 8.55 -8.75 2.38
N LEU A 94 8.31 -10.05 2.51
CA LEU A 94 7.41 -10.78 1.63
C LEU A 94 6.01 -10.80 2.26
N VAL A 95 5.07 -10.19 1.58
CA VAL A 95 3.65 -10.21 1.97
C VAL A 95 2.97 -11.28 1.12
N GLY A 96 2.49 -12.33 1.74
CA GLY A 96 1.97 -13.48 1.00
C GLY A 96 1.39 -14.57 1.89
N PRO A 97 0.96 -15.69 1.28
CA PRO A 97 0.20 -16.73 1.99
C PRO A 97 1.06 -17.71 2.78
N ASP A 98 2.36 -17.81 2.49
CA ASP A 98 3.22 -18.84 3.08
C ASP A 98 3.78 -18.41 4.44
N ILE A 99 2.89 -18.33 5.41
CA ILE A 99 3.18 -17.81 6.75
C ILE A 99 4.19 -18.69 7.52
N LEU A 100 4.20 -19.99 7.26
CA LEU A 100 5.11 -20.91 7.93
C LEU A 100 6.55 -20.78 7.42
N ASN A 101 6.75 -20.19 6.25
CA ASN A 101 8.06 -19.94 5.65
C ASN A 101 8.42 -18.44 5.65
N GLY A 102 7.85 -17.67 6.56
CA GLY A 102 8.28 -16.30 6.82
C GLY A 102 7.55 -15.22 6.04
N GLN A 103 6.52 -15.55 5.27
CA GLN A 103 5.71 -14.53 4.62
C GLN A 103 4.68 -13.95 5.61
N ALA A 104 4.40 -12.67 5.48
CA ALA A 104 3.45 -11.97 6.34
C ALA A 104 2.11 -11.79 5.62
N LEU A 105 1.01 -12.04 6.33
CA LEU A 105 -0.33 -11.72 5.80
C LEU A 105 -0.63 -10.22 5.86
N GLN A 106 0.02 -9.51 6.78
CA GLN A 106 -0.12 -8.07 6.95
C GLN A 106 1.23 -7.46 7.25
N TRP A 107 1.45 -6.25 6.74
CA TRP A 107 2.66 -5.49 7.04
C TRP A 107 2.36 -4.00 7.05
N ALA A 108 2.90 -3.29 8.04
CA ALA A 108 2.79 -1.84 8.13
C ALA A 108 4.11 -1.19 7.73
N VAL A 109 4.06 -0.30 6.74
CA VAL A 109 5.18 0.58 6.42
C VAL A 109 4.97 1.88 7.18
N PRO A 110 5.89 2.26 8.09
CA PRO A 110 5.74 3.50 8.83
C PRO A 110 5.75 4.73 7.93
N GLY A 111 4.97 5.73 8.29
CA GLY A 111 4.97 7.02 7.58
C GLY A 111 6.38 7.63 7.54
N GLY A 112 6.71 8.24 6.42
CA GLY A 112 8.01 8.84 6.17
C GLY A 112 9.05 7.91 5.58
N CYS A 113 8.77 6.61 5.45
CA CYS A 113 9.64 5.66 4.75
C CYS A 113 9.40 5.70 3.25
N TRP A 114 10.45 5.50 2.47
CA TRP A 114 10.31 5.20 1.04
C TRP A 114 9.95 3.74 0.89
N PHE A 115 9.01 3.43 0.00
CA PHE A 115 8.62 2.03 -0.23
C PHE A 115 8.08 1.80 -1.64
N GLY A 116 8.15 0.55 -2.06
CA GLY A 116 7.63 0.08 -3.32
C GLY A 116 7.69 -1.43 -3.44
#